data_67e3fbb7e1ec1e2547e82889a84d2e1a
#
_entry.id   67e3fbb7e1ec1e2547e82889a84d2e1a
#
_cell.length_a   1.000
_cell.length_b   1.000
_cell.length_c   1.000
_cell.angle_alpha   90.00
_cell.angle_beta   90.00
_cell.angle_gamma   90.00
#
_symmetry.space_group_name_H-M   'P 1'
#
loop_
_entity.id
_entity.type
_entity.pdbx_description
1 polymer ?
#
loop_
_entity_poly.entity_id
_entity_poly.type
_entity_poly.pdbx_seq_one_letter_code
_entity_poly.pdbx_strand_id
1 'polypeptide(L)'
;MMLPKHPPTVLLMLLSAGLWLLGSPLPAPAETKMSKQIEVQANEKTVKEILAAFDKAEKALKAQDLDALMALYSKDYDYHGLTKNNLLELWKDLFSKYRRISSHHIFSKIAVTVEGKAPKARITCTGGLWATAESTGERIIIDSWFDEVHRLVYEGGAWRILGHDGEDQQAMQNGAAHPYF
;
A
#
# COMPACT_ATOMS: atom_id res chain seq x y z
N MET A 1 79.35 36.06 -16.47
CA MET A 1 78.28 35.53 -17.31
C MET A 1 77.38 34.73 -16.39
N MET A 2 76.25 35.34 -15.89
CA MET A 2 75.36 34.77 -14.89
C MET A 2 74.14 34.27 -15.59
N LEU A 3 73.77 32.97 -15.41
CA LEU A 3 72.57 32.33 -15.91
C LEU A 3 71.41 32.59 -14.89
N PRO A 4 70.21 32.91 -15.34
CA PRO A 4 69.06 33.10 -14.47
C PRO A 4 68.48 31.78 -13.98
N LYS A 5 68.21 31.69 -12.67
CA LYS A 5 67.49 30.58 -12.04
C LYS A 5 65.97 30.75 -12.27
N HIS A 6 65.35 29.79 -12.87
CA HIS A 6 63.89 29.67 -12.95
C HIS A 6 63.34 29.02 -11.66
N PRO A 7 62.21 29.51 -11.09
CA PRO A 7 61.59 28.89 -9.97
C PRO A 7 60.73 27.69 -10.43
N PRO A 8 60.50 26.65 -9.61
CA PRO A 8 59.68 25.50 -9.95
C PRO A 8 58.21 25.87 -9.88
N THR A 9 57.50 25.59 -10.97
CA THR A 9 56.03 25.68 -11.09
C THR A 9 55.42 24.56 -10.27
N VAL A 10 54.78 24.89 -9.14
CA VAL A 10 53.99 23.95 -8.37
C VAL A 10 52.63 23.77 -9.05
N LEU A 11 52.44 22.60 -9.68
CA LEU A 11 51.15 22.20 -10.28
C LEU A 11 50.20 21.73 -9.16
N LEU A 12 49.27 22.60 -8.79
CA LEU A 12 48.23 22.29 -7.80
C LEU A 12 47.17 21.44 -8.47
N MET A 13 47.19 20.10 -8.29
CA MET A 13 46.11 19.22 -8.70
C MET A 13 44.92 19.37 -7.73
N LEU A 14 43.87 20.05 -8.17
CA LEU A 14 42.57 20.08 -7.50
C LEU A 14 41.86 18.73 -7.76
N LEU A 15 41.94 17.85 -6.78
CA LEU A 15 41.09 16.62 -6.71
C LEU A 15 39.68 17.07 -6.39
N SER A 16 38.82 17.21 -7.41
CA SER A 16 37.38 17.34 -7.26
C SER A 16 36.79 15.96 -6.85
N ALA A 17 36.65 15.75 -5.54
CA ALA A 17 35.86 14.63 -5.03
C ALA A 17 34.38 14.87 -5.36
N GLY A 18 33.93 14.30 -6.48
CA GLY A 18 32.51 14.28 -6.84
C GLY A 18 31.75 13.41 -5.83
N LEU A 19 31.04 14.07 -4.93
CA LEU A 19 30.12 13.42 -3.99
C LEU A 19 28.91 12.92 -4.79
N TRP A 20 28.97 11.65 -5.24
CA TRP A 20 27.81 10.97 -5.80
C TRP A 20 26.83 10.69 -4.66
N LEU A 21 25.89 11.61 -4.43
CA LEU A 21 24.68 11.33 -3.67
C LEU A 21 23.88 10.31 -4.47
N LEU A 22 24.09 9.05 -4.16
CA LEU A 22 23.18 7.97 -4.55
C LEU A 22 21.84 8.25 -3.84
N GLY A 23 21.03 9.09 -4.46
CA GLY A 23 19.67 9.32 -4.01
C GLY A 23 18.93 8.00 -4.13
N SER A 24 18.68 7.36 -2.98
CA SER A 24 17.74 6.23 -2.94
C SER A 24 16.44 6.71 -3.59
N PRO A 25 15.87 5.96 -4.55
CA PRO A 25 14.59 6.35 -5.14
C PRO A 25 13.58 6.53 -4.01
N LEU A 26 12.97 7.71 -3.97
CA LEU A 26 11.90 7.98 -3.02
C LEU A 26 10.83 6.91 -3.23
N PRO A 27 10.28 6.30 -2.16
CA PRO A 27 9.19 5.35 -2.30
C PRO A 27 8.05 6.03 -3.07
N ALA A 28 7.52 5.33 -4.07
CA ALA A 28 6.34 5.80 -4.77
C ALA A 28 5.25 6.13 -3.72
N PRO A 29 4.56 7.26 -3.86
CA PRO A 29 3.49 7.60 -2.93
C PRO A 29 2.46 6.48 -2.96
N ALA A 30 2.04 6.00 -1.79
CA ALA A 30 0.85 5.17 -1.67
C ALA A 30 -0.32 5.96 -2.24
N GLU A 31 -1.12 5.35 -3.10
CA GLU A 31 -2.16 6.07 -3.82
C GLU A 31 -3.28 5.13 -4.25
N THR A 32 -4.50 5.50 -3.88
CA THR A 32 -5.71 4.88 -4.41
C THR A 32 -6.16 5.66 -5.64
N LYS A 33 -6.28 4.98 -6.78
CA LYS A 33 -6.70 5.56 -8.05
C LYS A 33 -7.85 4.80 -8.67
N MET A 34 -8.62 5.49 -9.47
CA MET A 34 -9.54 4.87 -10.42
C MET A 34 -8.82 4.67 -11.77
N SER A 35 -9.05 3.52 -12.41
CA SER A 35 -8.54 3.28 -13.76
C SER A 35 -9.21 4.25 -14.76
N LYS A 36 -8.56 4.51 -15.91
CA LYS A 36 -9.14 5.37 -16.95
C LYS A 36 -10.43 4.81 -17.56
N GLN A 37 -10.67 3.52 -17.43
CA GLN A 37 -11.82 2.79 -17.98
C GLN A 37 -12.67 2.16 -16.89
N ILE A 38 -12.73 2.80 -15.72
CA ILE A 38 -13.48 2.28 -14.58
C ILE A 38 -14.97 2.13 -14.89
N GLU A 39 -15.55 1.00 -14.50
CA GLU A 39 -16.99 0.80 -14.47
C GLU A 39 -17.55 1.22 -13.10
N VAL A 40 -18.49 2.18 -13.09
CA VAL A 40 -19.09 2.69 -11.84
C VAL A 40 -20.59 2.49 -11.83
N GLN A 41 -21.07 1.70 -10.90
CA GLN A 41 -22.48 1.47 -10.58
C GLN A 41 -22.77 1.99 -9.16
N ALA A 42 -22.52 3.27 -8.94
CA ALA A 42 -22.70 3.98 -7.67
C ALA A 42 -22.88 5.46 -7.92
N ASN A 43 -23.48 6.19 -6.97
CA ASN A 43 -23.51 7.63 -7.02
C ASN A 43 -22.14 8.23 -6.64
N GLU A 44 -21.88 9.46 -7.09
CA GLU A 44 -20.59 10.15 -6.88
C GLU A 44 -20.21 10.29 -5.40
N LYS A 45 -21.18 10.55 -4.53
CA LYS A 45 -20.95 10.66 -3.09
C LYS A 45 -20.38 9.37 -2.53
N THR A 46 -21.02 8.24 -2.85
CA THR A 46 -20.57 6.91 -2.40
C THR A 46 -19.17 6.59 -2.90
N VAL A 47 -18.87 6.89 -4.17
CA VAL A 47 -17.51 6.71 -4.71
C VAL A 47 -16.48 7.50 -3.93
N LYS A 48 -16.75 8.78 -3.66
CA LYS A 48 -15.87 9.64 -2.84
C LYS A 48 -15.67 9.10 -1.43
N GLU A 49 -16.72 8.58 -0.80
CA GLU A 49 -16.64 8.00 0.54
C GLU A 49 -15.78 6.73 0.57
N ILE A 50 -15.91 5.87 -0.45
CA ILE A 50 -15.08 4.67 -0.60
C ILE A 50 -13.61 5.05 -0.80
N LEU A 51 -13.30 5.93 -1.74
CA LEU A 51 -11.93 6.41 -1.96
C LEU A 51 -11.33 7.01 -0.69
N ALA A 52 -12.09 7.84 0.03
CA ALA A 52 -11.64 8.45 1.27
C ALA A 52 -11.36 7.42 2.38
N ALA A 53 -12.09 6.29 2.42
CA ALA A 53 -11.83 5.21 3.37
C ALA A 53 -10.46 4.55 3.10
N PHE A 54 -10.15 4.25 1.85
CA PHE A 54 -8.85 3.69 1.46
C PHE A 54 -7.71 4.70 1.66
N ASP A 55 -7.88 5.96 1.27
CA ASP A 55 -6.87 7.01 1.50
C ASP A 55 -6.56 7.19 2.99
N LYS A 56 -7.57 7.06 3.86
CA LYS A 56 -7.38 7.11 5.31
C LYS A 56 -6.59 5.91 5.81
N ALA A 57 -6.89 4.72 5.30
CA ALA A 57 -6.17 3.50 5.64
C ALA A 57 -4.71 3.55 5.18
N GLU A 58 -4.46 4.07 3.98
CA GLU A 58 -3.09 4.26 3.48
C GLU A 58 -2.27 5.24 4.33
N LYS A 59 -2.90 6.32 4.81
CA LYS A 59 -2.25 7.25 5.76
C LYS A 59 -1.91 6.57 7.07
N ALA A 60 -2.85 5.77 7.60
CA ALA A 60 -2.65 4.99 8.81
C ALA A 60 -1.51 3.96 8.63
N LEU A 61 -1.49 3.28 7.49
CA LEU A 61 -0.43 2.32 7.12
C LEU A 61 0.96 2.98 7.11
N LYS A 62 1.10 4.13 6.47
CA LYS A 62 2.37 4.89 6.44
C LYS A 62 2.81 5.34 7.84
N ALA A 63 1.86 5.71 8.69
CA ALA A 63 2.10 6.11 10.06
C ALA A 63 2.30 4.92 11.01
N GLN A 64 2.05 3.69 10.56
CA GLN A 64 1.96 2.48 11.37
C GLN A 64 0.95 2.63 12.52
N ASP A 65 -0.10 3.40 12.28
CA ASP A 65 -1.23 3.58 13.22
C ASP A 65 -2.21 2.42 13.06
N LEU A 66 -2.02 1.42 13.91
CA LEU A 66 -2.75 0.15 13.84
C LEU A 66 -4.26 0.36 14.07
N ASP A 67 -4.66 1.20 15.00
CA ASP A 67 -6.07 1.42 15.32
C ASP A 67 -6.78 2.12 14.16
N ALA A 68 -6.15 3.14 13.59
CA ALA A 68 -6.68 3.83 12.42
C ALA A 68 -6.75 2.93 11.18
N LEU A 69 -5.77 2.04 10.98
CA LEU A 69 -5.75 1.05 9.90
C LEU A 69 -6.87 0.03 10.09
N MET A 70 -7.01 -0.53 11.29
CA MET A 70 -8.05 -1.50 11.62
C MET A 70 -9.48 -0.94 11.52
N ALA A 71 -9.62 0.40 11.49
CA ALA A 71 -10.91 1.03 11.23
C ALA A 71 -11.42 0.83 9.79
N LEU A 72 -10.54 0.44 8.83
CA LEU A 72 -10.97 0.09 7.47
C LEU A 72 -11.75 -1.23 7.42
N TYR A 73 -11.54 -2.13 8.37
CA TYR A 73 -12.15 -3.46 8.34
C TYR A 73 -13.43 -3.51 9.16
N SER A 74 -14.43 -4.20 8.62
CA SER A 74 -15.69 -4.48 9.33
C SER A 74 -15.44 -5.30 10.60
N LYS A 75 -16.32 -5.14 11.59
CA LYS A 75 -16.33 -6.04 12.76
C LYS A 75 -16.68 -7.50 12.37
N ASP A 76 -17.42 -7.65 11.28
CA ASP A 76 -17.84 -8.94 10.73
C ASP A 76 -16.96 -9.38 9.55
N TYR A 77 -15.70 -8.89 9.49
CA TYR A 77 -14.74 -9.30 8.46
C TYR A 77 -14.56 -10.81 8.48
N ASP A 78 -14.71 -11.41 7.30
CA ASP A 78 -14.43 -12.83 7.07
C ASP A 78 -13.82 -13.04 5.69
N TYR A 79 -12.63 -13.65 5.68
CA TYR A 79 -11.91 -14.04 4.48
C TYR A 79 -11.28 -15.41 4.70
N HIS A 80 -11.88 -16.45 4.15
CA HIS A 80 -11.45 -17.84 4.34
C HIS A 80 -11.24 -18.23 5.81
N GLY A 81 -12.11 -17.75 6.70
CA GLY A 81 -12.04 -17.99 8.14
C GLY A 81 -11.11 -17.05 8.91
N LEU A 82 -10.39 -16.15 8.23
CA LEU A 82 -9.66 -15.07 8.89
C LEU A 82 -10.65 -13.99 9.34
N THR A 83 -10.63 -13.70 10.62
CA THR A 83 -11.46 -12.67 11.25
C THR A 83 -10.69 -11.34 11.37
N LYS A 84 -11.39 -10.28 11.71
CA LYS A 84 -10.75 -8.99 12.03
C LYS A 84 -9.67 -9.11 13.12
N ASN A 85 -9.85 -9.99 14.11
CA ASN A 85 -8.84 -10.21 15.15
C ASN A 85 -7.58 -10.90 14.59
N ASN A 86 -7.74 -11.82 13.65
CA ASN A 86 -6.58 -12.41 12.97
C ASN A 86 -5.82 -11.35 12.17
N LEU A 87 -6.52 -10.45 11.46
CA LEU A 87 -5.89 -9.33 10.75
C LEU A 87 -5.12 -8.41 11.69
N LEU A 88 -5.67 -8.11 12.86
CA LEU A 88 -4.97 -7.30 13.87
C LEU A 88 -3.61 -7.89 14.22
N GLU A 89 -3.54 -9.20 14.44
CA GLU A 89 -2.27 -9.87 14.77
C GLU A 89 -1.31 -9.91 13.57
N LEU A 90 -1.82 -10.12 12.35
CA LEU A 90 -1.02 -10.06 11.13
C LEU A 90 -0.41 -8.67 10.92
N TRP A 91 -1.19 -7.60 11.11
CA TRP A 91 -0.70 -6.23 11.00
C TRP A 91 0.33 -5.87 12.08
N LYS A 92 0.12 -6.32 13.32
CA LYS A 92 1.11 -6.16 14.40
C LYS A 92 2.44 -6.82 14.04
N ASP A 93 2.39 -8.06 13.56
CA ASP A 93 3.58 -8.80 13.14
C ASP A 93 4.29 -8.08 12.00
N LEU A 94 3.54 -7.61 10.98
CA LEU A 94 4.09 -6.87 9.86
C LEU A 94 4.75 -5.56 10.32
N PHE A 95 4.10 -4.77 11.17
CA PHE A 95 4.65 -3.52 11.71
C PHE A 95 5.90 -3.74 12.59
N SER A 96 6.04 -4.92 13.20
CA SER A 96 7.23 -5.27 13.99
C SER A 96 8.46 -5.58 13.15
N LYS A 97 8.28 -6.04 11.90
CA LYS A 97 9.34 -6.52 11.00
C LYS A 97 9.70 -5.56 9.88
N TYR A 98 8.80 -4.64 9.58
CA TYR A 98 8.91 -3.79 8.39
C TYR A 98 8.65 -2.32 8.70
N ARG A 99 9.29 -1.47 7.92
CA ARG A 99 9.09 -0.01 7.93
C ARG A 99 8.85 0.51 6.51
N ARG A 100 8.51 1.80 6.38
CA ARG A 100 8.21 2.44 5.09
C ARG A 100 7.21 1.62 4.27
N ILE A 101 6.16 1.16 4.95
CA ILE A 101 5.09 0.38 4.36
C ILE A 101 4.25 1.31 3.48
N SER A 102 3.86 0.84 2.32
CA SER A 102 3.01 1.60 1.38
C SER A 102 2.20 0.64 0.54
N SER A 103 0.96 1.01 0.25
CA SER A 103 0.08 0.29 -0.67
C SER A 103 -0.23 1.13 -1.90
N HIS A 104 -0.77 0.48 -2.89
CA HIS A 104 -1.21 1.06 -4.15
C HIS A 104 -2.44 0.31 -4.63
N HIS A 105 -3.50 1.04 -4.96
CA HIS A 105 -4.77 0.49 -5.39
C HIS A 105 -5.23 1.14 -6.68
N ILE A 106 -5.58 0.34 -7.68
CA ILE A 106 -6.21 0.79 -8.92
C ILE A 106 -7.58 0.12 -9.01
N PHE A 107 -8.64 0.89 -8.80
CA PHE A 107 -10.01 0.42 -8.94
C PHE A 107 -10.43 0.39 -10.41
N SER A 108 -10.82 -0.78 -10.89
CA SER A 108 -11.35 -1.00 -12.25
C SER A 108 -12.88 -1.10 -12.28
N LYS A 109 -13.51 -1.45 -11.15
CA LYS A 109 -14.96 -1.49 -11.01
C LYS A 109 -15.42 -1.14 -9.61
N ILE A 110 -16.50 -0.38 -9.49
CA ILE A 110 -17.21 -0.11 -8.25
C ILE A 110 -18.70 -0.36 -8.48
N ALA A 111 -19.26 -1.37 -7.79
CA ALA A 111 -20.68 -1.69 -7.84
C ALA A 111 -21.26 -1.64 -6.41
N VAL A 112 -22.34 -0.86 -6.23
CA VAL A 112 -23.01 -0.71 -4.94
C VAL A 112 -24.41 -1.25 -5.03
N THR A 113 -24.79 -2.08 -4.07
CA THR A 113 -26.15 -2.60 -3.89
C THR A 113 -26.72 -2.18 -2.55
N VAL A 114 -28.03 -1.97 -2.51
CA VAL A 114 -28.78 -1.66 -1.29
C VAL A 114 -29.71 -2.84 -1.03
N GLU A 115 -29.11 -3.96 -0.66
CA GLU A 115 -29.87 -5.17 -0.31
C GLU A 115 -29.78 -5.39 1.21
N GLY A 116 -30.93 -5.43 1.89
CA GLY A 116 -31.00 -5.67 3.32
C GLY A 116 -30.80 -4.40 4.16
N LYS A 117 -30.16 -4.55 5.33
CA LYS A 117 -30.09 -3.50 6.36
C LYS A 117 -28.99 -2.45 6.11
N ALA A 118 -28.00 -2.77 5.31
CA ALA A 118 -26.86 -1.88 5.06
C ALA A 118 -26.42 -1.94 3.59
N PRO A 119 -26.05 -0.81 2.98
CA PRO A 119 -25.45 -0.81 1.65
C PRO A 119 -24.18 -1.66 1.63
N LYS A 120 -23.97 -2.37 0.52
CA LYS A 120 -22.78 -3.17 0.23
C LYS A 120 -22.13 -2.71 -1.06
N ALA A 121 -20.83 -2.84 -1.14
CA ALA A 121 -20.10 -2.56 -2.36
C ALA A 121 -19.17 -3.73 -2.73
N ARG A 122 -18.94 -3.89 -4.02
CA ARG A 122 -17.92 -4.77 -4.60
C ARG A 122 -16.99 -3.90 -5.42
N ILE A 123 -15.70 -3.96 -5.12
CA ILE A 123 -14.69 -3.15 -5.79
C ILE A 123 -13.66 -4.09 -6.40
N THR A 124 -13.57 -4.09 -7.72
CA THR A 124 -12.49 -4.80 -8.40
C THR A 124 -11.24 -3.95 -8.38
N CYS A 125 -10.15 -4.50 -7.88
CA CYS A 125 -8.92 -3.79 -7.61
C CYS A 125 -7.69 -4.58 -8.06
N THR A 126 -6.72 -3.88 -8.60
CA THR A 126 -5.37 -4.38 -8.83
C THR A 126 -4.41 -3.52 -8.00
N GLY A 127 -3.46 -4.15 -7.32
CA GLY A 127 -2.58 -3.40 -6.46
C GLY A 127 -1.47 -4.21 -5.83
N GLY A 128 -0.87 -3.65 -4.78
CA GLY A 128 0.16 -4.32 -4.03
C GLY A 128 0.55 -3.57 -2.76
N LEU A 129 1.25 -4.28 -1.90
CA LEU A 129 1.77 -3.83 -0.62
C LEU A 129 3.28 -4.02 -0.59
N TRP A 130 4.02 -2.96 -0.30
CA TRP A 130 5.47 -2.96 -0.22
C TRP A 130 5.94 -2.50 1.15
N ALA A 131 7.10 -2.99 1.54
CA ALA A 131 7.73 -2.56 2.78
C ALA A 131 9.25 -2.62 2.67
N THR A 132 9.94 -2.04 3.64
CA THR A 132 11.38 -2.20 3.83
C THR A 132 11.61 -3.11 5.03
N ALA A 133 12.31 -4.22 4.84
CA ALA A 133 12.65 -5.14 5.92
C ALA A 133 13.59 -4.47 6.93
N GLU A 134 13.25 -4.55 8.21
CA GLU A 134 14.08 -3.99 9.29
C GLU A 134 15.48 -4.63 9.34
N SER A 135 15.54 -5.94 9.12
CA SER A 135 16.76 -6.73 9.27
C SER A 135 17.79 -6.50 8.17
N THR A 136 17.35 -6.27 6.93
CA THR A 136 18.24 -6.16 5.76
C THR A 136 18.26 -4.76 5.15
N GLY A 137 17.24 -3.95 5.40
CA GLY A 137 17.05 -2.67 4.73
C GLY A 137 16.53 -2.78 3.29
N GLU A 138 16.25 -3.99 2.82
CA GLU A 138 15.76 -4.24 1.47
C GLU A 138 14.28 -3.87 1.34
N ARG A 139 13.92 -3.31 0.18
CA ARG A 139 12.53 -3.09 -0.18
C ARG A 139 11.97 -4.33 -0.83
N ILE A 140 10.90 -4.86 -0.27
CA ILE A 140 10.25 -6.10 -0.69
C ILE A 140 8.77 -5.88 -1.00
N ILE A 141 8.22 -6.78 -1.78
CA ILE A 141 6.77 -6.92 -1.97
C ILE A 141 6.28 -7.84 -0.85
N ILE A 142 5.34 -7.34 -0.06
CA ILE A 142 4.66 -8.13 0.98
C ILE A 142 3.50 -8.89 0.36
N ASP A 143 2.75 -8.20 -0.54
CA ASP A 143 1.53 -8.72 -1.15
C ASP A 143 1.26 -8.05 -2.49
N SER A 144 0.55 -8.75 -3.39
CA SER A 144 0.11 -8.21 -4.68
C SER A 144 -1.13 -8.94 -5.15
N TRP A 145 -2.10 -8.21 -5.69
CA TRP A 145 -3.36 -8.75 -6.19
C TRP A 145 -3.69 -8.19 -7.58
N PHE A 146 -4.40 -8.98 -8.35
CA PHE A 146 -4.83 -8.61 -9.70
C PHE A 146 -6.32 -8.93 -9.88
N ASP A 147 -7.11 -7.89 -10.22
CA ASP A 147 -8.57 -7.97 -10.38
C ASP A 147 -9.31 -8.64 -9.19
N GLU A 148 -8.74 -8.53 -8.01
CA GLU A 148 -9.39 -9.02 -6.79
C GLU A 148 -10.61 -8.17 -6.45
N VAL A 149 -11.64 -8.81 -5.89
CA VAL A 149 -12.85 -8.11 -5.49
C VAL A 149 -12.89 -7.92 -3.98
N HIS A 150 -12.73 -6.66 -3.54
CA HIS A 150 -12.99 -6.29 -2.16
C HIS A 150 -14.51 -6.17 -1.93
N ARG A 151 -15.02 -6.89 -0.95
CA ARG A 151 -16.40 -6.77 -0.48
C ARG A 151 -16.46 -5.78 0.64
N LEU A 152 -17.26 -4.73 0.50
CA LEU A 152 -17.45 -3.69 1.51
C LEU A 152 -18.87 -3.66 2.03
N VAL A 153 -19.00 -3.14 3.25
CA VAL A 153 -20.27 -2.82 3.90
C VAL A 153 -20.22 -1.39 4.47
N TYR A 154 -21.34 -0.69 4.40
CA TYR A 154 -21.48 0.61 5.07
C TYR A 154 -21.99 0.41 6.50
N GLU A 155 -21.12 0.60 7.48
CA GLU A 155 -21.44 0.43 8.90
C GLU A 155 -20.81 1.53 9.75
N GLY A 156 -21.51 1.97 10.78
CA GLY A 156 -21.01 3.00 11.69
C GLY A 156 -20.64 4.31 10.99
N GLY A 157 -21.32 4.65 9.88
CA GLY A 157 -21.09 5.88 9.13
C GLY A 157 -19.90 5.84 8.17
N ALA A 158 -19.32 4.67 7.90
CA ALA A 158 -18.17 4.51 7.00
C ALA A 158 -18.23 3.21 6.19
N TRP A 159 -17.58 3.21 5.03
CA TRP A 159 -17.33 2.01 4.26
C TRP A 159 -16.18 1.22 4.88
N ARG A 160 -16.37 -0.11 5.04
CA ARG A 160 -15.40 -1.02 5.64
C ARG A 160 -15.30 -2.29 4.83
N ILE A 161 -14.10 -2.84 4.72
CA ILE A 161 -13.86 -4.13 4.05
C ILE A 161 -14.47 -5.25 4.89
N LEU A 162 -15.33 -6.04 4.26
CA LEU A 162 -15.99 -7.21 4.84
C LEU A 162 -15.25 -8.52 4.49
N GLY A 163 -14.40 -8.50 3.49
CA GLY A 163 -13.64 -9.63 2.98
C GLY A 163 -13.33 -9.44 1.50
N HIS A 164 -12.78 -10.45 0.89
CA HIS A 164 -12.38 -10.47 -0.52
C HIS A 164 -13.02 -11.64 -1.26
N ASP A 165 -13.08 -11.55 -2.59
CA ASP A 165 -13.43 -12.65 -3.48
C ASP A 165 -12.39 -12.72 -4.59
N GLY A 166 -12.13 -13.92 -5.12
CA GLY A 166 -11.34 -14.08 -6.34
C GLY A 166 -10.03 -14.82 -6.19
N GLU A 167 -9.61 -15.17 -4.98
CA GLU A 167 -8.51 -16.11 -4.82
C GLU A 167 -9.00 -17.56 -4.90
N ASP A 168 -8.30 -18.35 -5.71
CA ASP A 168 -8.51 -19.79 -5.79
C ASP A 168 -7.98 -20.44 -4.50
N GLN A 169 -8.77 -21.35 -3.90
CA GLN A 169 -8.31 -22.15 -2.77
C GLN A 169 -7.01 -22.92 -3.04
N GLN A 170 -6.67 -23.19 -4.31
CA GLN A 170 -5.39 -23.79 -4.69
C GLN A 170 -4.19 -22.84 -4.52
N ALA A 171 -4.37 -21.55 -4.72
CA ALA A 171 -3.31 -20.56 -4.45
C ALA A 171 -2.97 -20.53 -2.95
N MET A 172 -3.97 -20.72 -2.08
CA MET A 172 -3.79 -20.78 -0.63
C MET A 172 -3.03 -22.03 -0.14
N GLN A 173 -2.97 -23.11 -0.91
CA GLN A 173 -2.21 -24.31 -0.55
C GLN A 173 -0.70 -24.12 -0.68
N ASN A 174 -0.26 -23.15 -1.48
CA ASN A 174 1.13 -22.86 -1.78
C ASN A 174 1.64 -21.52 -1.22
N GLY A 175 0.79 -20.75 -0.57
CA GLY A 175 1.10 -19.44 -0.02
C GLY A 175 0.14 -19.04 1.10
N ALA A 176 0.49 -18.00 1.84
CA ALA A 176 -0.41 -17.41 2.81
C ALA A 176 -1.59 -16.72 2.07
N ALA A 177 -2.78 -16.76 2.68
CA ALA A 177 -3.88 -15.89 2.25
C ALA A 177 -3.38 -14.43 2.18
N HIS A 178 -3.86 -13.67 1.20
CA HIS A 178 -3.54 -12.25 1.02
C HIS A 178 -4.60 -11.37 1.71
N PRO A 179 -4.56 -11.21 3.04
CA PRO A 179 -5.65 -10.59 3.78
C PRO A 179 -5.54 -9.07 3.91
N TYR A 180 -4.49 -8.49 3.35
CA TYR A 180 -4.12 -7.13 3.74
C TYR A 180 -4.95 -6.03 3.09
N PHE A 181 -5.44 -6.23 1.88
CA PHE A 181 -6.32 -5.24 1.23
C PHE A 181 -7.23 -5.90 0.23
#